data_c36f29251267604a131e4bbb3d37f8d7
#
_entry.id   c36f29251267604a131e4bbb3d37f8d7
#
_cell.length_a   1.000
_cell.length_b   1.000
_cell.length_c   1.000
_cell.angle_alpha   90.00
_cell.angle_beta   90.00
_cell.angle_gamma   90.00
#
_symmetry.space_group_name_H-M   'P 1'
#
loop_
_entity.id
_entity.type
_entity.pdbx_description
1 polymer ?
#
loop_
_entity_poly.entity_id
_entity_poly.type
_entity_poly.pdbx_seq_one_letter_code
_entity_poly.pdbx_strand_id
1 'polypeptide(L)'
;MKEEQFTLEEQVFRFEKEETSWRLDLKRSEVDSQDLRNLWILDLHHPLFLEQSMTADQDQIHLTYQTDALGLSAEEIQALPVSDRLRLAINVLDLAPALELPVTFMLHPINLFVTKDAQVKIAYRGVPGMMVPRKWDQVEFLRQAKCYAVTLFGDWDFMELYQGTLELEDLPDFLVEIRDAASLEEMKALLEKAYQERKEEEEKTLTLVSSRQHRIFKLATVWLSAVVALLLLPLIYLVFFQAPFKEKLLQADTAYLKVD
;
A
#
# COMPACT_ATOMS: atom_id res chain seq x y z
N MET A 1 -6.68 -4.73 -17.45
CA MET A 1 -7.65 -3.62 -17.34
C MET A 1 -8.61 -3.94 -16.21
N LYS A 2 -8.70 -3.08 -15.19
CA LYS A 2 -9.66 -3.18 -14.05
C LYS A 2 -10.62 -2.01 -14.18
N GLU A 3 -11.91 -2.28 -14.07
CA GLU A 3 -12.94 -1.24 -14.08
C GLU A 3 -13.41 -1.00 -12.66
N GLU A 4 -13.42 0.26 -12.23
CA GLU A 4 -13.86 0.70 -10.91
C GLU A 4 -14.78 1.91 -11.07
N GLN A 5 -15.89 1.94 -10.32
CA GLN A 5 -16.86 3.04 -10.42
C GLN A 5 -17.43 3.46 -9.07
N PHE A 6 -17.83 4.71 -8.99
CA PHE A 6 -18.61 5.27 -7.88
C PHE A 6 -19.54 6.37 -8.39
N THR A 7 -20.50 6.80 -7.58
CA THR A 7 -21.44 7.87 -7.93
C THR A 7 -21.34 9.01 -6.94
N LEU A 8 -21.17 10.22 -7.41
CA LEU A 8 -21.19 11.45 -6.61
C LEU A 8 -22.07 12.51 -7.28
N GLU A 9 -22.96 13.18 -6.54
CA GLU A 9 -23.89 14.20 -7.06
C GLU A 9 -24.63 13.74 -8.34
N GLU A 10 -25.13 12.49 -8.35
CA GLU A 10 -25.81 11.83 -9.48
C GLU A 10 -24.93 11.51 -10.71
N GLN A 11 -23.67 11.94 -10.73
CA GLN A 11 -22.71 11.61 -11.79
C GLN A 11 -21.99 10.30 -11.46
N VAL A 12 -21.89 9.41 -12.47
CA VAL A 12 -21.15 8.14 -12.37
C VAL A 12 -19.73 8.36 -12.88
N PHE A 13 -18.77 8.08 -12.03
CA PHE A 13 -17.35 8.09 -12.35
C PHE A 13 -16.90 6.65 -12.58
N ARG A 14 -16.56 6.31 -13.82
CA ARG A 14 -16.11 4.99 -14.22
C ARG A 14 -14.68 5.07 -14.71
N PHE A 15 -13.76 4.53 -13.91
CA PHE A 15 -12.35 4.45 -14.24
C PHE A 15 -12.01 3.11 -14.86
N GLU A 16 -11.37 3.14 -16.01
CA GLU A 16 -10.67 2.01 -16.60
C GLU A 16 -9.19 2.14 -16.23
N LYS A 17 -8.69 1.20 -15.39
CA LYS A 17 -7.33 1.25 -14.85
C LYS A 17 -6.45 0.21 -15.52
N GLU A 18 -5.37 0.66 -16.13
CA GLU A 18 -4.29 -0.14 -16.67
C GLU A 18 -2.99 0.11 -15.89
N GLU A 19 -1.93 -0.62 -16.17
CA GLU A 19 -0.67 -0.52 -15.43
C GLU A 19 -0.03 0.87 -15.50
N THR A 20 -0.10 1.53 -16.65
CA THR A 20 0.57 2.81 -16.92
C THR A 20 -0.38 3.96 -17.20
N SER A 21 -1.69 3.71 -17.23
CA SER A 21 -2.69 4.74 -17.52
C SER A 21 -4.03 4.41 -16.90
N TRP A 22 -4.75 5.45 -16.49
CA TRP A 22 -6.15 5.39 -16.10
C TRP A 22 -6.97 6.21 -17.07
N ARG A 23 -8.14 5.76 -17.41
CA ARG A 23 -9.09 6.47 -18.27
C ARG A 23 -10.39 6.72 -17.53
N LEU A 24 -10.95 7.92 -17.72
CA LEU A 24 -12.27 8.31 -17.25
C LEU A 24 -13.03 8.96 -18.38
N ASP A 25 -14.18 8.41 -18.73
CA ASP A 25 -15.08 8.97 -19.72
C ASP A 25 -16.24 9.70 -19.03
N LEU A 26 -16.43 10.98 -19.37
CA LEU A 26 -17.49 11.83 -18.86
C LEU A 26 -18.44 12.16 -20.01
N LYS A 27 -19.75 12.17 -19.76
CA LYS A 27 -20.70 12.67 -20.74
C LYS A 27 -20.59 14.19 -20.82
N ARG A 28 -20.58 14.71 -22.04
CA ARG A 28 -20.53 16.15 -22.25
C ARG A 28 -21.71 16.90 -21.60
N SER A 29 -22.88 16.25 -21.50
CA SER A 29 -24.05 16.78 -20.79
C SER A 29 -23.88 16.92 -19.27
N GLU A 30 -22.88 16.26 -18.69
CA GLU A 30 -22.55 16.32 -17.26
C GLU A 30 -21.63 17.50 -16.92
N VAL A 31 -21.07 18.16 -17.95
CA VAL A 31 -20.26 19.37 -17.81
C VAL A 31 -21.12 20.60 -18.09
N ASP A 32 -21.29 21.43 -17.09
CA ASP A 32 -22.10 22.66 -17.19
C ASP A 32 -21.34 23.78 -17.95
N SER A 33 -20.92 23.44 -19.17
CA SER A 33 -20.25 24.39 -20.08
C SER A 33 -20.48 24.01 -21.53
N GLN A 34 -20.93 24.98 -22.32
CA GLN A 34 -21.02 24.84 -23.77
C GLN A 34 -19.66 25.04 -24.46
N ASP A 35 -18.72 25.71 -23.81
CA ASP A 35 -17.41 26.02 -24.36
C ASP A 35 -16.31 25.19 -23.67
N LEU A 36 -15.80 24.18 -24.38
CA LEU A 36 -14.72 23.29 -23.90
C LEU A 36 -13.41 24.06 -23.60
N ARG A 37 -13.24 25.30 -24.10
CA ARG A 37 -12.07 26.11 -23.76
C ARG A 37 -12.02 26.44 -22.27
N ASN A 38 -13.15 26.43 -21.58
CA ASN A 38 -13.18 26.61 -20.12
C ASN A 38 -12.55 25.43 -19.36
N LEU A 39 -12.35 24.27 -20.03
CA LEU A 39 -11.69 23.11 -19.45
C LEU A 39 -10.17 23.14 -19.53
N TRP A 40 -9.57 24.21 -20.14
CA TRP A 40 -8.10 24.34 -20.24
C TRP A 40 -7.39 24.22 -18.89
N ILE A 41 -8.08 24.59 -17.80
CA ILE A 41 -7.55 24.53 -16.44
C ILE A 41 -7.27 23.06 -15.98
N LEU A 42 -7.90 22.10 -16.62
CA LEU A 42 -7.66 20.67 -16.36
C LEU A 42 -6.28 20.21 -16.84
N ASP A 43 -5.62 21.00 -17.71
CA ASP A 43 -4.22 20.76 -18.15
C ASP A 43 -3.19 21.26 -17.13
N LEU A 44 -3.62 21.52 -15.90
CA LEU A 44 -2.75 21.95 -14.81
C LEU A 44 -1.72 20.88 -14.46
N HIS A 45 -0.44 21.17 -14.67
CA HIS A 45 0.66 20.35 -14.22
C HIS A 45 1.02 20.70 -12.77
N HIS A 46 0.74 19.80 -11.85
CA HIS A 46 1.03 20.00 -10.44
C HIS A 46 1.37 18.66 -9.76
N PRO A 47 2.37 18.59 -8.86
CA PRO A 47 2.86 17.34 -8.28
C PRO A 47 1.83 16.55 -7.49
N LEU A 48 0.78 17.18 -6.98
CA LEU A 48 -0.32 16.52 -6.27
C LEU A 48 -1.31 15.80 -7.20
N PHE A 49 -1.23 16.01 -8.51
CA PHE A 49 -2.10 15.38 -9.50
C PHE A 49 -1.31 14.44 -10.41
N LEU A 50 -2.00 13.42 -10.93
CA LEU A 50 -1.49 12.67 -12.07
C LEU A 50 -1.43 13.58 -13.31
N GLU A 51 -0.47 13.34 -14.19
CA GLU A 51 -0.45 13.98 -15.50
C GLU A 51 -1.68 13.54 -16.29
N GLN A 52 -2.38 14.51 -16.86
CA GLN A 52 -3.65 14.31 -17.54
C GLN A 52 -3.56 14.80 -18.97
N SER A 53 -4.14 14.05 -19.89
CA SER A 53 -4.49 14.51 -21.23
C SER A 53 -6.00 14.43 -21.43
N MET A 54 -6.54 15.35 -22.24
CA MET A 54 -7.96 15.43 -22.50
C MET A 54 -8.21 15.38 -24.01
N THR A 55 -9.17 14.55 -24.43
CA THR A 55 -9.77 14.59 -25.76
C THR A 55 -11.28 14.62 -25.64
N ALA A 56 -11.95 15.20 -26.62
CA ALA A 56 -13.42 15.28 -26.59
C ALA A 56 -13.99 15.00 -27.99
N ASP A 57 -15.09 14.30 -28.02
CA ASP A 57 -15.94 14.14 -29.19
C ASP A 57 -17.28 14.87 -29.02
N GLN A 58 -18.31 14.50 -29.78
CA GLN A 58 -19.62 15.15 -29.72
C GLN A 58 -20.35 14.91 -28.39
N ASP A 59 -20.21 13.72 -27.83
CA ASP A 59 -21.01 13.23 -26.71
C ASP A 59 -20.18 13.03 -25.42
N GLN A 60 -18.86 12.84 -25.56
CA GLN A 60 -18.00 12.46 -24.43
C GLN A 60 -16.73 13.32 -24.32
N ILE A 61 -16.22 13.37 -23.12
CA ILE A 61 -14.91 13.91 -22.76
C ILE A 61 -14.10 12.76 -22.18
N HIS A 62 -12.97 12.47 -22.80
CA HIS A 62 -12.06 11.41 -22.40
C HIS A 62 -10.89 12.02 -21.65
N LEU A 63 -10.74 11.66 -20.40
CA LEU A 63 -9.62 12.05 -19.55
C LEU A 63 -8.70 10.84 -19.40
N THR A 64 -7.44 11.00 -19.75
CA THR A 64 -6.42 9.96 -19.61
C THR A 64 -5.34 10.44 -18.64
N TYR A 65 -5.09 9.66 -17.61
CA TYR A 65 -4.11 9.94 -16.56
C TYR A 65 -2.90 9.01 -16.74
N GLN A 66 -1.69 9.57 -16.71
CA GLN A 66 -0.47 8.80 -16.79
C GLN A 66 -0.01 8.39 -15.39
N THR A 67 0.37 7.13 -15.24
CA THR A 67 0.93 6.59 -14.00
C THR A 67 2.35 6.11 -14.26
N ASP A 68 3.32 6.68 -13.56
CA ASP A 68 4.76 6.36 -13.75
C ASP A 68 5.14 4.98 -13.16
N ALA A 69 4.24 4.38 -12.39
CA ALA A 69 4.45 3.10 -11.70
C ALA A 69 3.11 2.40 -11.45
N LEU A 70 3.18 1.12 -11.09
CA LEU A 70 2.03 0.41 -10.55
C LEU A 70 1.63 1.02 -9.20
N GLY A 71 0.42 1.55 -9.14
CA GLY A 71 -0.21 1.94 -7.88
C GLY A 71 -0.59 0.73 -7.04
N LEU A 72 -0.76 0.95 -5.74
CA LEU A 72 -1.31 -0.08 -4.85
C LEU A 72 -2.80 -0.26 -5.13
N SER A 73 -3.25 -1.50 -5.20
CA SER A 73 -4.67 -1.85 -5.23
C SER A 73 -5.31 -1.67 -3.85
N ALA A 74 -6.65 -1.65 -3.79
CA ALA A 74 -7.36 -1.58 -2.52
C ALA A 74 -7.01 -2.76 -1.59
N GLU A 75 -6.88 -3.97 -2.16
CA GLU A 75 -6.50 -5.17 -1.42
C GLU A 75 -5.06 -5.07 -0.87
N GLU A 76 -4.13 -4.53 -1.66
CA GLU A 76 -2.75 -4.30 -1.22
C GLU A 76 -2.69 -3.24 -0.11
N ILE A 77 -3.48 -2.17 -0.20
CA ILE A 77 -3.59 -1.15 0.84
C ILE A 77 -4.14 -1.74 2.14
N GLN A 78 -5.18 -2.57 2.07
CA GLN A 78 -5.75 -3.25 3.23
C GLN A 78 -4.78 -4.24 3.87
N ALA A 79 -3.87 -4.83 3.08
CA ALA A 79 -2.84 -5.76 3.57
C ALA A 79 -1.63 -5.06 4.21
N LEU A 80 -1.51 -3.73 4.10
CA LEU A 80 -0.42 -2.98 4.72
C LEU A 80 -0.47 -3.06 6.26
N PRO A 81 0.67 -2.99 6.95
CA PRO A 81 0.74 -2.77 8.39
C PRO A 81 -0.12 -1.58 8.83
N VAL A 82 -0.60 -1.61 10.07
CA VAL A 82 -1.43 -0.52 10.61
C VAL A 82 -0.69 0.82 10.58
N SER A 83 0.60 0.83 10.89
CA SER A 83 1.45 2.03 10.82
C SER A 83 1.52 2.60 9.40
N ASP A 84 1.64 1.77 8.37
CA ASP A 84 1.70 2.23 6.98
C ASP A 84 0.35 2.79 6.51
N ARG A 85 -0.77 2.20 6.94
CA ARG A 85 -2.12 2.74 6.67
C ARG A 85 -2.35 4.09 7.37
N LEU A 86 -1.86 4.26 8.60
CA LEU A 86 -1.89 5.55 9.30
C LEU A 86 -1.03 6.59 8.57
N ARG A 87 0.16 6.22 8.11
CA ARG A 87 1.00 7.08 7.29
C ARG A 87 0.30 7.48 5.99
N LEU A 88 -0.41 6.55 5.35
CA LEU A 88 -1.19 6.86 4.16
C LEU A 88 -2.30 7.87 4.46
N ALA A 89 -3.02 7.73 5.56
CA ALA A 89 -4.02 8.70 5.99
C ALA A 89 -3.41 10.10 6.22
N ILE A 90 -2.22 10.19 6.81
CA ILE A 90 -1.47 11.45 6.98
C ILE A 90 -1.13 12.05 5.61
N ASN A 91 -0.62 11.25 4.67
CA ASN A 91 -0.22 11.71 3.34
C ASN A 91 -1.42 12.19 2.50
N VAL A 92 -2.63 11.69 2.77
CA VAL A 92 -3.86 12.24 2.17
C VAL A 92 -4.15 13.65 2.68
N LEU A 93 -3.87 13.97 3.95
CA LEU A 93 -4.02 15.34 4.45
C LEU A 93 -3.02 16.32 3.82
N ASP A 94 -1.87 15.82 3.36
CA ASP A 94 -0.87 16.63 2.64
C ASP A 94 -1.35 17.03 1.22
N LEU A 95 -2.53 16.57 0.78
CA LEU A 95 -3.22 17.07 -0.41
C LEU A 95 -3.98 18.40 -0.17
N ALA A 96 -4.14 18.85 1.08
CA ALA A 96 -4.85 20.08 1.43
C ALA A 96 -4.38 21.34 0.66
N PRO A 97 -3.08 21.54 0.31
CA PRO A 97 -2.68 22.66 -0.53
C PRO A 97 -3.34 22.72 -1.91
N ALA A 98 -3.88 21.60 -2.40
CA ALA A 98 -4.65 21.57 -3.65
C ALA A 98 -5.98 22.35 -3.55
N LEU A 99 -6.46 22.66 -2.35
CA LEU A 99 -7.65 23.53 -2.14
C LEU A 99 -7.44 24.97 -2.60
N GLU A 100 -6.18 25.43 -2.68
CA GLU A 100 -5.85 26.77 -3.16
C GLU A 100 -5.81 26.87 -4.70
N LEU A 101 -5.86 25.71 -5.37
CA LEU A 101 -5.82 25.63 -6.83
C LEU A 101 -7.23 25.83 -7.40
N PRO A 102 -7.34 26.37 -8.61
CA PRO A 102 -8.62 26.63 -9.25
C PRO A 102 -9.28 25.37 -9.82
N VAL A 103 -9.21 24.27 -9.10
CA VAL A 103 -9.82 22.98 -9.46
C VAL A 103 -10.56 22.39 -8.26
N THR A 104 -11.54 21.54 -8.53
CA THR A 104 -12.17 20.68 -7.53
C THR A 104 -11.68 19.24 -7.69
N PHE A 105 -11.71 18.45 -6.64
CA PHE A 105 -11.36 17.03 -6.66
C PHE A 105 -12.12 16.29 -5.54
N MET A 106 -11.92 15.01 -5.43
CA MET A 106 -12.51 14.20 -4.36
C MET A 106 -11.48 13.21 -3.79
N LEU A 107 -11.61 12.91 -2.51
CA LEU A 107 -10.74 11.96 -1.81
C LEU A 107 -11.32 10.52 -1.83
N HIS A 108 -12.15 10.21 -2.82
CA HIS A 108 -12.64 8.85 -3.00
C HIS A 108 -11.46 7.90 -3.30
N PRO A 109 -11.36 6.70 -2.65
CA PRO A 109 -10.24 5.77 -2.86
C PRO A 109 -9.96 5.44 -4.34
N ILE A 110 -11.01 5.30 -5.16
CA ILE A 110 -10.88 5.04 -6.60
C ILE A 110 -10.19 6.19 -7.34
N ASN A 111 -10.31 7.43 -6.84
CA ASN A 111 -9.72 8.64 -7.43
C ASN A 111 -8.27 8.90 -6.97
N LEU A 112 -7.80 8.19 -5.97
CA LEU A 112 -6.47 8.37 -5.42
C LEU A 112 -5.51 7.31 -5.96
N PHE A 113 -4.40 7.77 -6.51
CA PHE A 113 -3.29 6.94 -6.91
C PHE A 113 -2.28 6.87 -5.76
N VAL A 114 -2.06 5.68 -5.25
CA VAL A 114 -1.15 5.43 -4.11
C VAL A 114 0.06 4.66 -4.60
N THR A 115 1.26 5.21 -4.41
CA THR A 115 2.51 4.52 -4.74
C THR A 115 2.93 3.55 -3.60
N LYS A 116 3.89 2.68 -3.88
CA LYS A 116 4.48 1.77 -2.87
C LYS A 116 5.16 2.51 -1.72
N ASP A 117 5.60 3.74 -1.96
CA ASP A 117 6.20 4.62 -0.94
C ASP A 117 5.14 5.45 -0.19
N ALA A 118 3.86 5.06 -0.30
CA ALA A 118 2.70 5.73 0.29
C ALA A 118 2.50 7.19 -0.17
N GLN A 119 3.09 7.61 -1.29
CA GLN A 119 2.76 8.89 -1.90
C GLN A 119 1.37 8.82 -2.51
N VAL A 120 0.62 9.91 -2.38
CA VAL A 120 -0.76 10.00 -2.88
C VAL A 120 -0.83 11.09 -3.94
N LYS A 121 -1.45 10.77 -5.07
CA LYS A 121 -1.77 11.72 -6.14
C LYS A 121 -3.25 11.61 -6.48
N ILE A 122 -3.85 12.71 -6.86
CA ILE A 122 -5.24 12.80 -7.30
C ILE A 122 -5.28 12.56 -8.81
N ALA A 123 -6.16 11.67 -9.26
CA ALA A 123 -6.39 11.47 -10.69
C ALA A 123 -7.36 12.55 -11.24
N TYR A 124 -8.63 12.40 -10.94
CA TYR A 124 -9.66 13.32 -11.44
C TYR A 124 -9.64 14.64 -10.70
N ARG A 125 -9.69 15.71 -11.48
CA ARG A 125 -9.96 17.08 -11.07
C ARG A 125 -11.02 17.68 -11.94
N GLY A 126 -11.90 18.45 -11.34
CA GLY A 126 -12.99 19.16 -12.02
C GLY A 126 -12.77 20.66 -12.06
N VAL A 127 -13.56 21.34 -12.88
CA VAL A 127 -13.62 22.81 -12.95
C VAL A 127 -14.70 23.29 -11.99
N PRO A 128 -14.38 24.19 -11.04
CA PRO A 128 -15.35 24.70 -10.08
C PRO A 128 -16.62 25.26 -10.76
N GLY A 129 -17.78 24.84 -10.26
CA GLY A 129 -19.08 25.26 -10.77
C GLY A 129 -19.50 24.63 -12.11
N MET A 130 -18.60 23.92 -12.80
CA MET A 130 -18.90 23.28 -14.09
C MET A 130 -18.90 21.76 -14.02
N MET A 131 -18.11 21.20 -13.10
CA MET A 131 -17.92 19.75 -12.93
C MET A 131 -18.08 19.36 -11.47
N VAL A 132 -18.43 18.11 -11.23
CA VAL A 132 -18.55 17.53 -9.89
C VAL A 132 -17.14 17.27 -9.31
N PRO A 133 -16.90 17.49 -8.00
CA PRO A 133 -17.82 18.06 -7.02
C PRO A 133 -18.02 19.57 -7.22
N ARG A 134 -19.27 20.00 -7.13
CA ARG A 134 -19.62 21.43 -7.36
C ARG A 134 -19.25 22.32 -6.20
N LYS A 135 -19.24 21.76 -5.01
CA LYS A 135 -18.85 22.41 -3.76
C LYS A 135 -17.59 21.79 -3.22
N TRP A 136 -16.53 22.56 -3.11
CA TRP A 136 -15.24 22.07 -2.64
C TRP A 136 -14.56 23.13 -1.78
N ASP A 137 -14.48 22.85 -0.50
CA ASP A 137 -13.88 23.72 0.50
C ASP A 137 -13.16 22.89 1.59
N GLN A 138 -12.57 23.55 2.56
CA GLN A 138 -11.84 22.89 3.65
C GLN A 138 -12.74 21.99 4.51
N VAL A 139 -14.01 22.34 4.67
CA VAL A 139 -14.97 21.54 5.45
C VAL A 139 -15.27 20.24 4.73
N GLU A 140 -15.50 20.34 3.42
CA GLU A 140 -15.76 19.17 2.58
C GLU A 140 -14.51 18.26 2.46
N PHE A 141 -13.32 18.86 2.33
CA PHE A 141 -12.06 18.13 2.35
C PHE A 141 -11.89 17.35 3.66
N LEU A 142 -12.07 18.00 4.82
CA LEU A 142 -11.98 17.35 6.12
C LEU A 142 -12.98 16.19 6.24
N ARG A 143 -14.22 16.40 5.80
CA ARG A 143 -15.25 15.35 5.81
C ARG A 143 -14.81 14.13 5.00
N GLN A 144 -14.36 14.34 3.77
CA GLN A 144 -13.90 13.25 2.92
C GLN A 144 -12.60 12.59 3.44
N ALA A 145 -11.69 13.36 4.00
CA ALA A 145 -10.46 12.83 4.62
C ALA A 145 -10.77 11.89 5.80
N LYS A 146 -11.77 12.23 6.63
CA LYS A 146 -12.25 11.35 7.70
C LYS A 146 -12.84 10.05 7.17
N CYS A 147 -13.71 10.14 6.15
CA CYS A 147 -14.26 8.94 5.50
C CYS A 147 -13.13 8.07 4.94
N TYR A 148 -12.16 8.67 4.24
CA TYR A 148 -11.02 7.94 3.70
C TYR A 148 -10.20 7.27 4.81
N ALA A 149 -9.89 7.98 5.90
CA ALA A 149 -9.14 7.41 7.02
C ALA A 149 -9.87 6.20 7.61
N VAL A 150 -11.20 6.27 7.76
CA VAL A 150 -11.99 5.13 8.27
C VAL A 150 -11.91 3.94 7.32
N THR A 151 -12.04 4.14 5.99
CA THR A 151 -11.98 3.03 5.01
C THR A 151 -10.64 2.29 5.00
N LEU A 152 -9.56 2.90 5.49
CA LEU A 152 -8.26 2.23 5.58
C LEU A 152 -8.21 1.13 6.65
N PHE A 153 -9.12 1.13 7.63
CA PHE A 153 -9.04 0.24 8.81
C PHE A 153 -10.16 -0.78 8.92
N GLY A 154 -11.05 -0.83 7.93
CA GLY A 154 -12.13 -1.80 7.87
C GLY A 154 -12.70 -1.93 6.46
N ASP A 155 -13.65 -2.83 6.31
CA ASP A 155 -14.34 -3.08 5.04
C ASP A 155 -15.60 -2.20 4.96
N TRP A 156 -15.39 -0.88 5.01
CA TRP A 156 -16.46 0.11 4.92
C TRP A 156 -16.45 0.79 3.56
N ASP A 157 -17.63 0.93 2.96
CA ASP A 157 -17.80 1.68 1.72
C ASP A 157 -17.64 3.19 1.96
N PHE A 158 -16.80 3.84 1.15
CA PHE A 158 -16.53 5.27 1.27
C PHE A 158 -17.80 6.11 1.06
N MET A 159 -18.65 5.74 0.10
CA MET A 159 -19.84 6.53 -0.22
C MET A 159 -20.91 6.40 0.86
N GLU A 160 -21.05 5.23 1.47
CA GLU A 160 -21.95 5.02 2.61
C GLU A 160 -21.51 5.85 3.82
N LEU A 161 -20.20 5.87 4.12
CA LEU A 161 -19.63 6.75 5.15
C LEU A 161 -19.87 8.22 4.85
N TYR A 162 -19.59 8.63 3.61
CA TYR A 162 -19.74 10.00 3.16
C TYR A 162 -21.19 10.47 3.20
N GLN A 163 -22.15 9.61 2.85
CA GLN A 163 -23.59 9.91 2.90
C GLN A 163 -24.16 9.82 4.33
N GLY A 164 -23.42 9.25 5.27
CA GLY A 164 -23.88 9.04 6.65
C GLY A 164 -24.96 7.98 6.77
N THR A 165 -25.00 7.04 5.83
CA THR A 165 -25.97 5.93 5.82
C THR A 165 -25.47 4.72 6.60
N LEU A 166 -24.17 4.65 6.92
CA LEU A 166 -23.55 3.58 7.68
C LEU A 166 -23.55 3.91 9.17
N GLU A 167 -24.13 3.02 9.98
CA GLU A 167 -23.98 3.06 11.43
C GLU A 167 -22.64 2.43 11.79
N LEU A 168 -21.72 3.24 12.31
CA LEU A 168 -20.38 2.80 12.72
C LEU A 168 -20.46 2.28 14.16
N GLU A 169 -20.84 1.01 14.29
CA GLU A 169 -20.72 0.27 15.54
C GLU A 169 -19.29 -0.28 15.70
N ASP A 170 -18.75 -0.24 16.92
CA ASP A 170 -17.47 -0.84 17.28
C ASP A 170 -16.21 -0.29 16.56
N LEU A 171 -16.16 1.02 16.27
CA LEU A 171 -14.93 1.66 15.79
C LEU A 171 -13.83 1.58 16.88
N PRO A 172 -12.58 1.28 16.51
CA PRO A 172 -11.44 1.48 17.39
C PRO A 172 -11.37 2.91 17.94
N ASP A 173 -10.95 3.07 19.20
CA ASP A 173 -10.96 4.37 19.90
C ASP A 173 -10.25 5.49 19.09
N PHE A 174 -9.12 5.19 18.46
CA PHE A 174 -8.39 6.17 17.66
C PHE A 174 -9.16 6.62 16.41
N LEU A 175 -10.01 5.76 15.82
CA LEU A 175 -10.88 6.15 14.70
C LEU A 175 -12.06 6.99 15.15
N VAL A 176 -12.55 6.78 16.37
CA VAL A 176 -13.56 7.66 16.98
C VAL A 176 -12.99 9.07 17.17
N GLU A 177 -11.76 9.18 17.71
CA GLU A 177 -11.07 10.47 17.86
C GLU A 177 -10.88 11.17 16.48
N ILE A 178 -10.47 10.43 15.44
CA ILE A 178 -10.30 10.97 14.08
C ILE A 178 -11.64 11.43 13.49
N ARG A 179 -12.70 10.65 13.66
CA ARG A 179 -14.05 11.00 13.21
C ARG A 179 -14.52 12.32 13.83
N ASP A 180 -14.23 12.52 15.10
CA ASP A 180 -14.73 13.65 15.89
C ASP A 180 -13.82 14.90 15.77
N ALA A 181 -12.64 14.81 15.14
CA ALA A 181 -11.72 15.93 14.92
C ALA A 181 -12.43 17.14 14.27
N ALA A 182 -12.22 18.35 14.81
CA ALA A 182 -12.87 19.56 14.35
C ALA A 182 -12.12 20.28 13.22
N SER A 183 -10.83 19.99 13.03
CA SER A 183 -9.97 20.62 12.01
C SER A 183 -8.98 19.64 11.38
N LEU A 184 -8.37 20.06 10.27
CA LEU A 184 -7.31 19.27 9.60
C LEU A 184 -6.07 19.12 10.50
N GLU A 185 -5.73 20.18 11.24
CA GLU A 185 -4.59 20.19 12.17
C GLU A 185 -4.81 19.19 13.31
N GLU A 186 -6.01 19.19 13.88
CA GLU A 186 -6.40 18.24 14.92
C GLU A 186 -6.37 16.80 14.39
N MET A 187 -6.99 16.56 13.25
CA MET A 187 -6.98 15.24 12.61
C MET A 187 -5.55 14.75 12.32
N LYS A 188 -4.68 15.64 11.82
CA LYS A 188 -3.28 15.32 11.54
C LYS A 188 -2.53 14.96 12.82
N ALA A 189 -2.70 15.74 13.89
CA ALA A 189 -2.07 15.46 15.19
C ALA A 189 -2.51 14.11 15.79
N LEU A 190 -3.81 13.77 15.67
CA LEU A 190 -4.34 12.48 16.13
C LEU A 190 -3.75 11.31 15.30
N LEU A 191 -3.69 11.44 13.98
CA LEU A 191 -3.10 10.43 13.10
C LEU A 191 -1.60 10.25 13.37
N GLU A 192 -0.85 11.32 13.55
CA GLU A 192 0.58 11.28 13.87
C GLU A 192 0.85 10.60 15.23
N LYS A 193 0.03 10.90 16.24
CA LYS A 193 0.09 10.23 17.54
C LYS A 193 -0.15 8.73 17.39
N ALA A 194 -1.25 8.33 16.74
CA ALA A 194 -1.57 6.93 16.52
C ALA A 194 -0.48 6.21 15.70
N TYR A 195 0.11 6.88 14.70
CA TYR A 195 1.21 6.35 13.90
C TYR A 195 2.44 6.05 14.75
N GLN A 196 2.85 6.98 15.63
CA GLN A 196 4.03 6.78 16.49
C GLN A 196 3.81 5.62 17.47
N GLU A 197 2.64 5.54 18.09
CA GLU A 197 2.29 4.47 19.03
C GLU A 197 2.33 3.09 18.34
N ARG A 198 1.72 2.96 17.14
CA ARG A 198 1.69 1.71 16.40
C ARG A 198 3.05 1.30 15.85
N LYS A 199 3.83 2.25 15.36
CA LYS A 199 5.18 2.00 14.88
C LYS A 199 6.09 1.46 15.98
N GLU A 200 6.03 2.03 17.18
CA GLU A 200 6.77 1.53 18.33
C GLU A 200 6.35 0.09 18.74
N GLU A 201 5.06 -0.22 18.69
CA GLU A 201 4.55 -1.57 18.97
C GLU A 201 5.04 -2.59 17.94
N GLU A 202 4.98 -2.24 16.64
CA GLU A 202 5.44 -3.08 15.55
C GLU A 202 6.96 -3.32 15.63
N GLU A 203 7.77 -2.30 15.90
CA GLU A 203 9.21 -2.42 16.10
C GLU A 203 9.56 -3.32 17.31
N LYS A 204 8.87 -3.18 18.44
CA LYS A 204 9.03 -4.07 19.60
C LYS A 204 8.71 -5.52 19.24
N THR A 205 7.65 -5.75 18.49
CA THR A 205 7.23 -7.09 18.06
C THR A 205 8.26 -7.71 17.11
N LEU A 206 8.77 -6.96 16.13
CA LEU A 206 9.81 -7.40 15.20
C LEU A 206 11.12 -7.74 15.93
N THR A 207 11.53 -6.95 16.91
CA THR A 207 12.74 -7.24 17.70
C THR A 207 12.59 -8.50 18.54
N LEU A 208 11.42 -8.75 19.13
CA LEU A 208 11.13 -9.99 19.88
C LEU A 208 11.14 -11.22 18.97
N VAL A 209 10.54 -11.15 17.78
CA VAL A 209 10.52 -12.23 16.80
C VAL A 209 11.93 -12.51 16.31
N SER A 210 12.70 -11.49 15.95
CA SER A 210 14.08 -11.60 15.50
C SER A 210 14.98 -12.26 16.58
N SER A 211 14.85 -11.87 17.85
CA SER A 211 15.62 -12.44 18.95
C SER A 211 15.27 -13.92 19.17
N ARG A 212 14.00 -14.31 19.03
CA ARG A 212 13.54 -15.70 19.13
C ARG A 212 14.04 -16.55 17.97
N GLN A 213 13.98 -16.05 16.75
CA GLN A 213 14.51 -16.75 15.57
C GLN A 213 16.02 -16.94 15.69
N HIS A 214 16.76 -15.94 16.17
CA HIS A 214 18.20 -16.05 16.37
C HIS A 214 18.58 -17.11 17.42
N ARG A 215 17.80 -17.25 18.51
CA ARG A 215 17.99 -18.32 19.49
C ARG A 215 17.71 -19.71 18.90
N ILE A 216 16.64 -19.85 18.12
CA ILE A 216 16.29 -21.11 17.45
C ILE A 216 17.40 -21.49 16.45
N PHE A 217 17.86 -20.53 15.66
CA PHE A 217 18.95 -20.75 14.70
C PHE A 217 20.25 -21.17 15.39
N LYS A 218 20.65 -20.52 16.49
CA LYS A 218 21.83 -20.93 17.28
C LYS A 218 21.68 -22.34 17.81
N LEU A 219 20.54 -22.71 18.37
CA LEU A 219 20.28 -24.07 18.84
C LEU A 219 20.37 -25.09 17.70
N ALA A 220 19.73 -24.81 16.55
CA ALA A 220 19.78 -25.68 15.38
C ALA A 220 21.22 -25.86 14.85
N THR A 221 22.02 -24.80 14.84
CA THR A 221 23.44 -24.86 14.41
C THR A 221 24.28 -25.71 15.37
N VAL A 222 24.07 -25.58 16.69
CA VAL A 222 24.76 -26.42 17.67
C VAL A 222 24.38 -27.89 17.52
N TRP A 223 23.11 -28.21 17.34
CA TRP A 223 22.66 -29.58 17.11
C TRP A 223 23.19 -30.15 15.81
N LEU A 224 23.21 -29.40 14.72
CA LEU A 224 23.75 -29.82 13.43
C LEU A 224 25.26 -30.12 13.53
N SER A 225 26.01 -29.23 14.21
CA SER A 225 27.46 -29.46 14.41
C SER A 225 27.75 -30.69 15.27
N ALA A 226 26.93 -30.96 16.28
CA ALA A 226 27.07 -32.18 17.09
C ALA A 226 26.79 -33.45 16.28
N VAL A 227 25.74 -33.43 15.42
CA VAL A 227 25.43 -34.57 14.54
C VAL A 227 26.57 -34.82 13.53
N VAL A 228 27.09 -33.74 12.91
CA VAL A 228 28.22 -33.85 11.99
C VAL A 228 29.47 -34.41 12.68
N ALA A 229 29.80 -33.95 13.89
CA ALA A 229 30.92 -34.50 14.67
C ALA A 229 30.72 -35.98 14.98
N LEU A 230 29.51 -36.39 15.35
CA LEU A 230 29.19 -37.79 15.66
C LEU A 230 29.29 -38.72 14.43
N LEU A 231 28.98 -38.19 13.24
CA LEU A 231 29.17 -38.93 11.98
C LEU A 231 30.64 -38.99 11.51
N LEU A 232 31.43 -37.98 11.81
CA LEU A 232 32.85 -37.94 11.44
C LEU A 232 33.71 -38.82 12.33
N LEU A 233 33.38 -39.01 13.60
CA LEU A 233 34.13 -39.83 14.53
C LEU A 233 34.33 -41.28 14.04
N PRO A 234 33.32 -42.05 13.60
CA PRO A 234 33.50 -43.38 13.07
C PRO A 234 34.29 -43.40 11.75
N LEU A 235 34.20 -42.38 10.95
CA LEU A 235 34.94 -42.25 9.69
C LEU A 235 36.44 -42.04 9.95
N ILE A 236 36.77 -41.21 10.93
CA ILE A 236 38.14 -41.00 11.42
C ILE A 236 38.70 -42.31 12.00
N TYR A 237 37.89 -43.02 12.81
CA TYR A 237 38.29 -44.32 13.36
C TYR A 237 38.59 -45.32 12.26
N LEU A 238 37.75 -45.43 11.23
CA LEU A 238 37.97 -46.31 10.08
C LEU A 238 39.27 -45.99 9.32
N VAL A 239 39.52 -44.71 9.06
CA VAL A 239 40.70 -44.28 8.30
C VAL A 239 41.98 -44.46 9.08
N PHE A 240 42.02 -44.13 10.36
CA PHE A 240 43.24 -44.15 11.14
C PHE A 240 43.53 -45.48 11.78
N PHE A 241 42.54 -46.32 12.11
CA PHE A 241 42.74 -47.57 12.82
C PHE A 241 42.53 -48.82 11.97
N GLN A 242 41.62 -48.82 10.99
CA GLN A 242 41.43 -50.03 10.16
C GLN A 242 42.27 -50.03 8.88
N ALA A 243 42.56 -48.90 8.25
CA ALA A 243 43.36 -48.85 7.04
C ALA A 243 44.79 -49.40 7.26
N PRO A 244 45.51 -48.96 8.30
CA PRO A 244 46.85 -49.52 8.55
C PRO A 244 46.86 -51.01 8.98
N PHE A 245 45.73 -51.49 9.55
CA PHE A 245 45.63 -52.93 9.91
C PHE A 245 45.39 -53.81 8.68
N LYS A 246 44.63 -53.36 7.69
CA LYS A 246 44.48 -54.05 6.40
C LYS A 246 45.79 -54.12 5.60
N GLU A 247 46.56 -53.05 5.61
CA GLU A 247 47.91 -53.07 4.95
C GLU A 247 48.83 -54.02 5.57
N LYS A 248 48.87 -54.17 6.90
CA LYS A 248 49.66 -55.16 7.58
C LYS A 248 49.22 -56.59 7.31
N LEU A 249 47.93 -56.87 7.20
CA LEU A 249 47.36 -58.16 6.82
C LEU A 249 47.70 -58.54 5.39
N LEU A 250 47.64 -57.63 4.44
CA LEU A 250 48.03 -57.85 3.04
C LEU A 250 49.53 -58.10 2.89
N GLN A 251 50.36 -57.40 3.67
CA GLN A 251 51.82 -57.68 3.71
C GLN A 251 52.17 -59.06 4.33
N ALA A 252 51.43 -59.54 5.31
CA ALA A 252 51.58 -60.86 5.88
C ALA A 252 51.19 -61.94 4.88
N ASP A 253 50.09 -61.84 4.17
CA ASP A 253 49.64 -62.80 3.13
C ASP A 253 50.65 -62.89 1.96
N THR A 254 51.23 -61.78 1.53
CA THR A 254 52.23 -61.77 0.47
C THR A 254 53.59 -62.38 0.95
N ALA A 255 53.88 -62.36 2.23
CA ALA A 255 55.09 -63.02 2.79
C ALA A 255 54.94 -64.54 2.82
N TYR A 256 53.72 -65.07 3.02
CA TYR A 256 53.43 -66.50 2.96
C TYR A 256 53.47 -67.09 1.55
N LEU A 257 53.23 -66.30 0.52
CA LEU A 257 53.24 -66.73 -0.89
C LEU A 257 54.68 -66.75 -1.52
N LYS A 258 55.71 -66.37 -0.78
CA LYS A 258 57.15 -66.38 -1.25
C LYS A 258 58.03 -67.48 -0.68
N VAL A 259 57.44 -68.49 -0.06
CA VAL A 259 58.17 -69.65 0.46
C VAL A 259 57.58 -70.90 -0.20
N ASP A 260 57.86 -71.06 -1.51
CA ASP A 260 57.94 -72.36 -2.25
C ASP A 260 58.82 -72.20 -3.47
#